data_4193151c26b25b32528774c221cf0624
#
_entry.id   4193151c26b25b32528774c221cf0624
#
_cell.length_a   1.000
_cell.length_b   1.000
_cell.length_c   1.000
_cell.angle_alpha   90.00
_cell.angle_beta   90.00
_cell.angle_gamma   90.00
#
_symmetry.space_group_name_H-M   'P 1'
#
loop_
_entity.id
_entity.type
_entity.pdbx_description
1 polymer ?
#
loop_
_entity_poly.entity_id
_entity_poly.type
_entity_poly.pdbx_seq_one_letter_code
_entity_poly.pdbx_strand_id
1 'polypeptide(L)'
;IKKEKQMVDFIGRTKCPDFVVDAMLEFFWREKENHRQGHTASGHNAKIKTSTDLVCYFPHIENIFINNIKLFQDYSLHLEQAMDNYSQQYPSVKHIHPFAVVEPFNIQWYKKSEGYKEEHCERVGENNYAIKRCLVFMTYLNDVDDGGTIFKYYNHIEKAE
;
A
#
# COMPACT_ATOMS: atom_id res chain seq x y z
N ILE A 1 -37.18 -13.39 -6.15
CA ILE A 1 -36.20 -12.47 -5.59
C ILE A 1 -34.85 -12.99 -6.04
N LYS A 2 -34.26 -12.39 -7.10
CA LYS A 2 -32.89 -12.70 -7.53
C LYS A 2 -31.96 -12.21 -6.41
N LYS A 3 -31.28 -13.10 -5.70
CA LYS A 3 -30.14 -12.75 -4.88
C LYS A 3 -29.11 -12.15 -5.86
N GLU A 4 -28.83 -10.86 -5.75
CA GLU A 4 -27.67 -10.27 -6.39
C GLU A 4 -26.46 -11.07 -5.92
N LYS A 5 -25.74 -11.66 -6.85
CA LYS A 5 -24.54 -12.41 -6.58
C LYS A 5 -23.50 -11.35 -6.16
N GLN A 6 -23.25 -11.24 -4.86
CA GLN A 6 -22.24 -10.33 -4.34
C GLN A 6 -20.93 -10.65 -5.08
N MET A 7 -20.43 -9.71 -5.83
CA MET A 7 -19.21 -9.89 -6.61
C MET A 7 -18.05 -9.96 -5.60
N VAL A 8 -17.33 -11.06 -5.61
CA VAL A 8 -16.16 -11.23 -4.77
C VAL A 8 -15.02 -10.43 -5.42
N ASP A 9 -14.63 -9.34 -4.80
CA ASP A 9 -13.60 -8.44 -5.32
C ASP A 9 -12.18 -8.74 -4.82
N PHE A 10 -12.04 -9.62 -3.83
CA PHE A 10 -10.76 -9.93 -3.15
C PHE A 10 -10.08 -8.72 -2.51
N ILE A 11 -10.84 -7.67 -2.23
CA ILE A 11 -10.37 -6.46 -1.57
C ILE A 11 -10.88 -6.49 -0.13
N GLY A 12 -9.98 -6.49 0.84
CA GLY A 12 -10.28 -6.27 2.25
C GLY A 12 -10.14 -4.78 2.58
N ARG A 13 -10.99 -4.28 3.46
CA ARG A 13 -10.96 -2.88 3.89
C ARG A 13 -10.91 -2.83 5.41
N THR A 14 -9.98 -2.06 5.93
CA THR A 14 -9.84 -1.84 7.38
C THR A 14 -9.42 -0.39 7.58
N LYS A 15 -10.18 0.34 8.39
CA LYS A 15 -9.86 1.73 8.68
C LYS A 15 -8.55 1.81 9.47
N CYS A 16 -7.58 2.60 8.96
CA CYS A 16 -6.38 2.95 9.70
C CYS A 16 -6.74 3.92 10.83
N PRO A 17 -6.22 3.77 12.04
CA PRO A 17 -6.46 4.73 13.12
C PRO A 17 -5.97 6.13 12.75
N ASP A 18 -6.79 7.14 13.02
CA ASP A 18 -6.51 8.52 12.62
C ASP A 18 -5.15 9.01 13.18
N PHE A 19 -4.80 8.63 14.41
CA PHE A 19 -3.51 9.01 14.99
C PHE A 19 -2.31 8.41 14.25
N VAL A 20 -2.46 7.25 13.61
CA VAL A 20 -1.41 6.63 12.76
C VAL A 20 -1.30 7.39 11.45
N VAL A 21 -2.44 7.72 10.86
CA VAL A 21 -2.50 8.51 9.61
C VAL A 21 -1.83 9.87 9.80
N ASP A 22 -2.22 10.59 10.85
CA ASP A 22 -1.67 11.92 11.18
C ASP A 22 -0.14 11.84 11.40
N ALA A 23 0.31 10.84 12.15
CA ALA A 23 1.74 10.65 12.42
C ALA A 23 2.53 10.28 11.15
N MET A 24 1.93 9.50 10.22
CA MET A 24 2.55 9.19 8.93
C MET A 24 2.65 10.42 8.03
N LEU A 25 1.62 11.28 8.01
CA LEU A 25 1.64 12.55 7.28
C LEU A 25 2.71 13.50 7.84
N GLU A 26 2.75 13.66 9.17
CA GLU A 26 3.76 14.48 9.83
C GLU A 26 5.17 13.96 9.54
N PHE A 27 5.37 12.65 9.64
CA PHE A 27 6.64 12.00 9.32
C PHE A 27 7.05 12.27 7.88
N PHE A 28 6.17 12.06 6.91
CA PHE A 28 6.47 12.33 5.51
C PHE A 28 6.96 13.77 5.29
N TRP A 29 6.24 14.76 5.82
CA TRP A 29 6.61 16.16 5.61
C TRP A 29 7.85 16.60 6.40
N ARG A 30 8.19 15.92 7.49
CA ARG A 30 9.44 16.16 8.22
C ARG A 30 10.65 15.63 7.47
N GLU A 31 10.53 14.48 6.81
CA GLU A 31 11.63 13.78 6.14
C GLU A 31 11.87 14.25 4.69
N LYS A 32 11.60 15.50 4.37
CA LYS A 32 11.68 16.05 3.01
C LYS A 32 13.02 15.83 2.31
N GLU A 33 14.11 15.81 3.05
CA GLU A 33 15.45 15.59 2.55
C GLU A 33 15.67 14.17 2.02
N ASN A 34 14.84 13.24 2.48
CA ASN A 34 14.86 11.84 2.08
C ASN A 34 13.88 11.54 0.94
N HIS A 35 13.13 12.55 0.48
CA HIS A 35 12.19 12.38 -0.61
C HIS A 35 12.92 12.09 -1.92
N ARG A 36 12.32 11.22 -2.71
CA ARG A 36 12.81 10.83 -4.04
C ARG A 36 11.71 10.98 -5.07
N GLN A 37 12.10 11.16 -6.31
CA GLN A 37 11.16 11.06 -7.41
C GLN A 37 10.69 9.62 -7.55
N GLY A 38 9.39 9.41 -7.77
CA GLY A 38 8.82 8.07 -7.91
C GLY A 38 9.42 7.29 -9.06
N HIS A 39 9.71 6.01 -8.80
CA HIS A 39 10.28 5.08 -9.77
C HIS A 39 9.33 3.91 -10.00
N THR A 40 9.45 3.27 -11.15
CA THR A 40 8.89 1.96 -11.47
C THR A 40 9.99 0.89 -11.33
N ALA A 41 9.65 -0.37 -11.46
CA ALA A 41 10.65 -1.44 -11.52
C ALA A 41 11.70 -1.25 -12.64
N SER A 42 11.31 -0.56 -13.73
CA SER A 42 12.18 -0.25 -14.87
C SER A 42 12.95 1.08 -14.72
N GLY A 43 12.83 1.74 -13.56
CA GLY A 43 13.45 3.03 -13.30
C GLY A 43 12.47 4.20 -13.38
N HIS A 44 13.03 5.43 -13.53
CA HIS A 44 12.22 6.63 -13.61
C HIS A 44 11.60 6.77 -15.00
N ASN A 45 10.28 6.90 -15.06
CA ASN A 45 9.52 7.24 -16.26
C ASN A 45 8.29 8.08 -15.91
N ALA A 46 8.37 9.40 -16.08
CA ALA A 46 7.30 10.33 -15.77
C ALA A 46 6.02 10.14 -16.61
N LYS A 47 6.10 9.42 -17.74
CA LYS A 47 4.89 9.06 -18.51
C LYS A 47 4.09 7.97 -17.83
N ILE A 48 4.75 7.10 -17.06
CA ILE A 48 4.15 5.99 -16.34
C ILE A 48 3.77 6.39 -14.93
N LYS A 49 4.74 6.92 -14.15
CA LYS A 49 4.56 7.30 -12.75
C LYS A 49 5.14 8.68 -12.48
N THR A 50 4.32 9.52 -11.86
CA THR A 50 4.78 10.82 -11.33
C THR A 50 4.32 10.89 -9.88
N SER A 51 5.26 10.91 -8.95
CA SER A 51 5.02 11.03 -7.51
C SER A 51 6.29 11.52 -6.81
N THR A 52 6.13 11.93 -5.56
CA THR A 52 7.22 12.12 -4.61
C THR A 52 7.13 10.99 -3.59
N ASP A 53 8.18 10.18 -3.49
CA ASP A 53 8.19 8.96 -2.68
C ASP A 53 9.16 9.10 -1.50
N LEU A 54 8.76 8.57 -0.34
CA LEU A 54 9.61 8.32 0.82
C LEU A 54 9.65 6.83 1.08
N VAL A 55 10.82 6.20 0.93
CA VAL A 55 11.01 4.78 1.22
C VAL A 55 11.11 4.57 2.71
N CYS A 56 10.28 3.69 3.24
CA CYS A 56 10.18 3.38 4.66
C CYS A 56 10.45 1.89 4.91
N TYR A 57 11.07 1.60 6.04
CA TYR A 57 11.39 0.24 6.46
C TYR A 57 10.74 -0.05 7.81
N PHE A 58 10.14 -1.21 7.94
CA PHE A 58 9.73 -1.67 9.26
C PHE A 58 10.96 -2.01 10.10
N PRO A 59 10.94 -1.80 11.43
CA PRO A 59 12.10 -2.03 12.29
C PRO A 59 12.68 -3.45 12.24
N HIS A 60 11.85 -4.45 11.93
CA HIS A 60 12.28 -5.84 11.77
C HIS A 60 12.99 -6.13 10.43
N ILE A 61 12.91 -5.21 9.47
CA ILE A 61 13.60 -5.28 8.17
C ILE A 61 14.90 -4.50 8.24
N GLU A 62 14.80 -3.23 8.54
CA GLU A 62 15.94 -2.32 8.65
C GLU A 62 15.55 -1.12 9.53
N ASN A 63 16.46 -0.70 10.41
CA ASN A 63 16.19 0.35 11.39
C ASN A 63 16.77 1.69 10.96
N ILE A 64 16.39 2.17 9.77
CA ILE A 64 16.89 3.43 9.21
C ILE A 64 16.34 4.64 9.99
N PHE A 65 15.05 4.61 10.36
CA PHE A 65 14.39 5.71 11.06
C PHE A 65 14.23 5.41 12.56
N ILE A 66 15.34 5.19 13.26
CA ILE A 66 15.36 4.77 14.67
C ILE A 66 14.50 5.66 15.59
N ASN A 67 14.43 6.95 15.31
CA ASN A 67 13.64 7.91 16.11
C ASN A 67 12.12 7.79 15.86
N ASN A 68 11.70 6.95 14.89
CA ASN A 68 10.31 6.76 14.49
C ASN A 68 9.84 5.31 14.70
N ILE A 69 10.58 4.52 15.48
CA ILE A 69 10.27 3.09 15.74
C ILE A 69 8.81 2.94 16.19
N LYS A 70 8.35 3.79 17.12
CA LYS A 70 6.98 3.71 17.64
C LYS A 70 5.93 3.87 16.53
N LEU A 71 6.10 4.84 15.62
CA LEU A 71 5.21 5.04 14.49
C LEU A 71 5.11 3.78 13.62
N PHE A 72 6.24 3.20 13.25
CA PHE A 72 6.25 2.01 12.41
C PHE A 72 5.76 0.75 13.12
N GLN A 73 5.91 0.67 14.44
CA GLN A 73 5.29 -0.38 15.24
C GLN A 73 3.77 -0.24 15.25
N ASP A 74 3.23 0.97 15.47
CA ASP A 74 1.79 1.22 15.46
C ASP A 74 1.19 0.92 14.08
N TYR A 75 1.89 1.29 13.02
CA TYR A 75 1.47 0.94 11.65
C TYR A 75 1.53 -0.56 11.37
N SER A 76 2.57 -1.25 11.84
CA SER A 76 2.68 -2.71 11.74
C SER A 76 1.51 -3.42 12.42
N LEU A 77 1.15 -2.99 13.64
CA LEU A 77 0.00 -3.54 14.37
C LEU A 77 -1.32 -3.32 13.60
N HIS A 78 -1.48 -2.16 12.97
CA HIS A 78 -2.64 -1.92 12.10
C HIS A 78 -2.66 -2.88 10.90
N LEU A 79 -1.53 -3.10 10.24
CA LEU A 79 -1.45 -4.05 9.11
C LEU A 79 -1.72 -5.49 9.55
N GLU A 80 -1.24 -5.90 10.72
CA GLU A 80 -1.55 -7.21 11.30
C GLU A 80 -3.07 -7.37 11.51
N GLN A 81 -3.73 -6.35 12.07
CA GLN A 81 -5.19 -6.35 12.25
C GLN A 81 -5.93 -6.39 10.90
N ALA A 82 -5.45 -5.63 9.90
CA ALA A 82 -6.04 -5.64 8.57
C ALA A 82 -5.91 -7.02 7.90
N MET A 83 -4.78 -7.69 8.11
CA MET A 83 -4.52 -9.03 7.59
C MET A 83 -5.38 -10.09 8.28
N ASP A 84 -5.60 -9.98 9.58
CA ASP A 84 -6.52 -10.84 10.32
C ASP A 84 -7.95 -10.69 9.81
N ASN A 85 -8.43 -9.47 9.63
CA ASN A 85 -9.74 -9.16 9.07
C ASN A 85 -9.88 -9.74 7.65
N TYR A 86 -8.86 -9.55 6.81
CA TYR A 86 -8.81 -10.11 5.46
C TYR A 86 -8.88 -11.64 5.48
N SER A 87 -8.14 -12.28 6.38
CA SER A 87 -8.10 -13.73 6.53
C SER A 87 -9.42 -14.33 7.05
N GLN A 88 -10.22 -13.54 7.76
CA GLN A 88 -11.58 -13.92 8.15
C GLN A 88 -12.55 -13.81 6.98
N GLN A 89 -12.42 -12.75 6.17
CA GLN A 89 -13.25 -12.54 4.99
C GLN A 89 -12.91 -13.53 3.85
N TYR A 90 -11.63 -13.86 3.69
CA TYR A 90 -11.12 -14.77 2.65
C TYR A 90 -10.28 -15.90 3.26
N PRO A 91 -10.91 -16.91 3.89
CA PRO A 91 -10.19 -17.95 4.64
C PRO A 91 -9.18 -18.76 3.84
N SER A 92 -9.34 -18.83 2.52
CA SER A 92 -8.41 -19.54 1.64
C SER A 92 -7.00 -18.96 1.65
N VAL A 93 -6.82 -17.70 2.07
CA VAL A 93 -5.48 -17.09 2.20
C VAL A 93 -4.62 -17.83 3.23
N LYS A 94 -5.23 -18.48 4.22
CA LYS A 94 -4.54 -19.28 5.24
C LYS A 94 -3.91 -20.58 4.68
N HIS A 95 -4.26 -20.96 3.47
CA HIS A 95 -3.67 -22.11 2.78
C HIS A 95 -2.42 -21.73 1.96
N ILE A 96 -2.12 -20.45 1.84
CA ILE A 96 -0.84 -19.99 1.31
C ILE A 96 0.24 -20.29 2.37
N HIS A 97 1.49 -20.48 1.93
CA HIS A 97 2.63 -20.58 2.85
C HIS A 97 2.68 -19.39 3.80
N PRO A 98 3.25 -19.53 5.00
CA PRO A 98 3.43 -18.42 5.91
C PRO A 98 4.01 -17.20 5.21
N PHE A 99 3.40 -16.05 5.39
CA PHE A 99 3.80 -14.81 4.76
C PHE A 99 3.88 -13.68 5.79
N ALA A 100 4.69 -12.68 5.51
CA ALA A 100 4.89 -11.50 6.34
C ALA A 100 5.27 -10.33 5.45
N VAL A 101 5.29 -9.12 6.00
CA VAL A 101 5.90 -7.97 5.34
C VAL A 101 7.41 -8.14 5.42
N VAL A 102 8.06 -8.32 4.27
CA VAL A 102 9.52 -8.55 4.16
C VAL A 102 10.21 -7.52 3.26
N GLU A 103 9.45 -6.57 2.74
CA GLU A 103 9.93 -5.53 1.84
C GLU A 103 9.69 -4.14 2.47
N PRO A 104 10.48 -3.12 2.09
CA PRO A 104 10.15 -1.74 2.39
C PRO A 104 8.83 -1.35 1.74
N PHE A 105 8.22 -0.30 2.27
CA PHE A 105 7.04 0.32 1.68
C PHE A 105 7.32 1.79 1.34
N ASN A 106 6.48 2.39 0.52
CA ASN A 106 6.62 3.79 0.14
C ASN A 106 5.43 4.60 0.64
N ILE A 107 5.71 5.75 1.26
CA ILE A 107 4.71 6.81 1.32
C ILE A 107 4.85 7.58 0.02
N GLN A 108 3.76 7.70 -0.74
CA GLN A 108 3.73 8.28 -2.07
C GLN A 108 2.80 9.49 -2.09
N TRP A 109 3.34 10.64 -2.41
CA TRP A 109 2.56 11.85 -2.58
C TRP A 109 2.40 12.18 -4.06
N TYR A 110 1.15 12.34 -4.46
CA TYR A 110 0.75 12.72 -5.80
C TYR A 110 0.18 14.14 -5.77
N LYS A 111 0.74 15.03 -6.56
CA LYS A 111 0.15 16.35 -6.81
C LYS A 111 -1.07 16.19 -7.70
N LYS A 112 -1.85 17.26 -7.81
CA LYS A 112 -2.99 17.29 -8.74
C LYS A 112 -2.53 16.88 -10.15
N SER A 113 -3.26 15.94 -10.75
CA SER A 113 -2.98 15.33 -12.07
C SER A 113 -1.75 14.41 -12.14
N GLU A 114 -1.08 14.14 -11.02
CA GLU A 114 -0.07 13.10 -10.94
C GLU A 114 -0.71 11.74 -10.62
N GLY A 115 0.04 10.66 -10.84
CA GLY A 115 -0.43 9.30 -10.57
C GLY A 115 0.45 8.22 -11.17
N TYR A 116 0.09 6.99 -10.93
CA TYR A 116 0.58 5.82 -11.68
C TYR A 116 -0.42 5.55 -12.82
N LYS A 117 0.00 5.81 -14.05
CA LYS A 117 -0.90 5.92 -15.21
C LYS A 117 -1.07 4.63 -15.99
N GLU A 118 -0.24 3.62 -15.74
CA GLU A 118 -0.29 2.33 -16.40
C GLU A 118 -0.76 1.23 -15.47
N GLU A 119 -1.55 0.32 -16.03
CA GLU A 119 -1.93 -0.90 -15.34
C GLU A 119 -0.70 -1.77 -15.13
N HIS A 120 -0.56 -2.31 -13.94
CA HIS A 120 0.55 -3.18 -13.59
C HIS A 120 0.11 -4.23 -12.58
N CYS A 121 0.96 -5.21 -12.40
CA CYS A 121 0.82 -6.22 -11.37
C CYS A 121 2.02 -6.14 -10.42
N GLU A 122 1.79 -6.21 -9.12
CA GLU A 122 2.87 -6.20 -8.12
C GLU A 122 3.74 -7.46 -8.16
N ARG A 123 3.21 -8.54 -8.70
CA ARG A 123 3.89 -9.82 -8.82
C ARG A 123 4.52 -9.98 -10.20
N VAL A 124 5.53 -9.17 -10.51
CA VAL A 124 6.21 -9.16 -11.82
C VAL A 124 7.72 -9.15 -11.68
N GLY A 125 8.40 -9.58 -12.77
CA GLY A 125 9.84 -9.49 -12.93
C GLY A 125 10.61 -10.67 -12.40
N GLU A 126 11.94 -10.57 -12.49
CA GLU A 126 12.88 -11.61 -12.10
C GLU A 126 13.34 -11.48 -10.64
N ASN A 127 12.90 -10.45 -9.93
CA ASN A 127 13.22 -10.23 -8.54
C ASN A 127 12.58 -11.32 -7.66
N ASN A 128 13.41 -12.03 -6.91
CA ASN A 128 12.99 -13.12 -6.03
C ASN A 128 11.93 -12.72 -5.00
N TYR A 129 11.88 -11.47 -4.57
CA TYR A 129 10.83 -10.98 -3.66
C TYR A 129 9.53 -10.70 -4.40
N ALA A 130 9.58 -9.98 -5.52
CA ALA A 130 8.39 -9.60 -6.28
C ALA A 130 7.57 -10.81 -6.74
N ILE A 131 8.21 -11.90 -7.20
CA ILE A 131 7.51 -13.12 -7.63
C ILE A 131 6.82 -13.87 -6.47
N LYS A 132 7.20 -13.58 -5.23
CA LYS A 132 6.64 -14.21 -4.03
C LYS A 132 5.53 -13.38 -3.38
N ARG A 133 5.27 -12.16 -3.85
CA ARG A 133 4.19 -11.31 -3.34
C ARG A 133 2.86 -12.03 -3.46
N CYS A 134 2.14 -12.21 -2.38
CA CYS A 134 0.83 -12.86 -2.34
C CYS A 134 -0.29 -11.91 -1.96
N LEU A 135 0.01 -10.86 -1.21
CA LEU A 135 -0.90 -9.78 -0.83
C LEU A 135 -0.22 -8.43 -1.05
N VAL A 136 -1.03 -7.43 -1.30
CA VAL A 136 -0.60 -6.03 -1.38
C VAL A 136 -1.45 -5.25 -0.40
N PHE A 137 -0.84 -4.34 0.34
CA PHE A 137 -1.56 -3.38 1.15
C PHE A 137 -1.37 -1.97 0.61
N MET A 138 -2.39 -1.14 0.78
CA MET A 138 -2.37 0.27 0.45
C MET A 138 -3.18 1.01 1.52
N THR A 139 -2.61 2.06 2.09
CA THR A 139 -3.28 2.91 3.07
C THR A 139 -3.38 4.31 2.48
N TYR A 140 -4.60 4.79 2.27
CA TYR A 140 -4.82 6.17 1.90
C TYR A 140 -4.68 7.04 3.15
N LEU A 141 -3.84 8.06 3.07
CA LEU A 141 -3.53 8.95 4.21
C LEU A 141 -4.37 10.22 4.19
N ASN A 142 -5.15 10.45 3.15
CA ASN A 142 -6.11 11.54 3.06
C ASN A 142 -7.16 11.22 1.98
N ASP A 143 -8.32 11.84 2.10
CA ASP A 143 -9.38 11.74 1.12
C ASP A 143 -9.03 12.53 -0.15
N VAL A 144 -9.36 11.97 -1.31
CA VAL A 144 -9.20 12.62 -2.61
C VAL A 144 -10.40 12.31 -3.49
N ASP A 145 -11.19 13.31 -3.84
CA ASP A 145 -12.45 13.16 -4.59
C ASP A 145 -12.34 12.30 -5.86
N ASP A 146 -11.27 12.52 -6.64
CA ASP A 146 -11.00 11.77 -7.88
C ASP A 146 -9.81 10.82 -7.73
N GLY A 147 -9.41 10.49 -6.48
CA GLY A 147 -8.29 9.61 -6.16
C GLY A 147 -8.72 8.16 -5.96
N GLY A 148 -7.72 7.29 -5.92
CA GLY A 148 -7.95 5.88 -5.61
C GLY A 148 -7.24 4.94 -6.56
N THR A 149 -7.58 3.66 -6.44
CA THR A 149 -6.99 2.58 -7.24
C THR A 149 -8.03 1.95 -8.17
N ILE A 150 -7.71 1.87 -9.45
CA ILE A 150 -8.60 1.32 -10.47
C ILE A 150 -8.26 -0.16 -10.69
N PHE A 151 -9.24 -1.03 -10.48
CA PHE A 151 -9.18 -2.45 -10.79
C PHE A 151 -10.00 -2.73 -12.06
N LYS A 152 -9.38 -2.54 -13.22
CA LYS A 152 -10.05 -2.53 -14.51
C LYS A 152 -10.79 -3.84 -14.81
N TYR A 153 -10.18 -4.99 -14.54
CA TYR A 153 -10.80 -6.29 -14.79
C TYR A 153 -12.04 -6.56 -13.94
N TYR A 154 -12.18 -5.86 -12.83
CA TYR A 154 -13.34 -5.93 -11.94
C TYR A 154 -14.32 -4.79 -12.18
N ASN A 155 -14.00 -3.84 -13.07
CA ASN A 155 -14.75 -2.59 -13.26
C ASN A 155 -15.03 -1.90 -11.90
N HIS A 156 -13.99 -1.84 -11.07
CA HIS A 156 -14.06 -1.33 -9.70
C HIS A 156 -13.02 -0.23 -9.47
N ILE A 157 -13.42 0.78 -8.72
CA ILE A 157 -12.54 1.84 -8.24
C ILE A 157 -12.61 1.82 -6.71
N GLU A 158 -11.49 1.56 -6.07
CA GLU A 158 -11.33 1.75 -4.63
C GLU A 158 -10.96 3.21 -4.40
N LYS A 159 -11.83 3.94 -3.73
CA LYS A 159 -11.65 5.37 -3.48
C LYS A 159 -10.60 5.63 -2.42
N ALA A 160 -9.93 6.77 -2.52
CA ALA A 160 -9.04 7.28 -1.48
C ALA A 160 -9.88 7.99 -0.40
N GLU A 161 -10.34 7.20 0.60
CA GLU A 161 -11.16 7.64 1.74
C GLU A 161 -10.56 7.18 3.06
#